data_251a6a4e3a1efaaa9bc7d6f6eb05f37b
#
_entry.id   251a6a4e3a1efaaa9bc7d6f6eb05f37b
#
_cell.length_a   1.000
_cell.length_b   1.000
_cell.length_c   1.000
_cell.angle_alpha   90.00
_cell.angle_beta   90.00
_cell.angle_gamma   90.00
#
_symmetry.space_group_name_H-M   'P 1'
#
loop_
_entity.id
_entity.type
_entity.pdbx_description
1 polymer ?
#
loop_
_entity_poly.entity_id
_entity_poly.type
_entity_poly.pdbx_seq_one_letter_code
_entity_poly.pdbx_strand_id
1 'polypeptide(L)'
;MARIDILGVDHTYDLSDPVPNSSVLVFVHGWLLSRQYWQPLVQRLSKTYQCLCYDLRGFGESQPNGDRLLQVRDRYTPAAYAKDLEILLDRLNLSNVWLVGHSLGGTVALWMAYQFPQRVRGVVCLNSGGGIYLKEEFERFRTAGVQIVRWRPVWLAQFPFIDWLFARAAVAQPLDRTWGRQRVLDFVCAHPEAARGALLDSTTEDEVHRLPQIVSQLQQPVYFIAGAKDRIMEPKYVRHLASFHHLFDCCGDNTIEVENCGHLSMVEQPDLVASRLSAIVRQYEMRE
;
A
#
# COMPACT_ATOMS: atom_id res chain seq x y z
N MET A 1 -0.74 13.13 14.58
CA MET A 1 -1.92 13.05 13.71
C MET A 1 -2.31 14.44 13.28
N ALA A 2 -2.39 14.69 11.98
CA ALA A 2 -2.81 15.96 11.39
C ALA A 2 -3.78 15.68 10.22
N ARG A 3 -4.46 16.72 9.74
CA ARG A 3 -5.39 16.64 8.60
C ARG A 3 -5.07 17.71 7.58
N ILE A 4 -5.29 17.39 6.33
CA ILE A 4 -5.10 18.29 5.20
C ILE A 4 -6.17 18.02 4.14
N ASP A 5 -6.82 19.05 3.66
CA ASP A 5 -7.78 18.90 2.56
C ASP A 5 -7.06 18.58 1.25
N ILE A 6 -7.49 17.56 0.55
CA ILE A 6 -7.06 17.24 -0.81
C ILE A 6 -8.30 17.00 -1.65
N LEU A 7 -8.54 17.86 -2.61
CA LEU A 7 -9.67 17.79 -3.54
C LEU A 7 -11.04 17.66 -2.82
N GLY A 8 -11.20 18.33 -1.67
CA GLY A 8 -12.42 18.33 -0.87
C GLY A 8 -12.58 17.14 0.07
N VAL A 9 -11.53 16.39 0.30
CA VAL A 9 -11.47 15.29 1.29
C VAL A 9 -10.37 15.57 2.30
N ASP A 10 -10.72 15.58 3.58
CA ASP A 10 -9.76 15.69 4.66
C ASP A 10 -8.93 14.41 4.76
N HIS A 11 -7.67 14.46 4.32
CA HIS A 11 -6.73 13.35 4.48
C HIS A 11 -6.05 13.42 5.84
N THR A 12 -6.11 12.33 6.56
CA THR A 12 -5.42 12.17 7.86
C THR A 12 -4.04 11.57 7.63
N TYR A 13 -3.03 12.16 8.28
CA TYR A 13 -1.65 11.71 8.18
C TYR A 13 -0.90 11.83 9.51
N ASP A 14 0.17 11.06 9.61
CA ASP A 14 1.19 11.15 10.65
C ASP A 14 2.54 11.38 9.97
N LEU A 15 3.24 12.43 10.37
CA LEU A 15 4.57 12.78 9.89
C LEU A 15 5.52 12.83 11.10
N SER A 16 6.60 12.05 11.05
CA SER A 16 7.63 12.11 12.09
C SER A 16 8.49 13.36 11.95
N ASP A 17 9.24 13.67 12.98
CA ASP A 17 10.20 14.77 12.93
C ASP A 17 11.20 14.55 11.77
N PRO A 18 11.69 15.63 11.16
CA PRO A 18 12.69 15.54 10.12
C PRO A 18 14.02 15.04 10.70
N VAL A 19 14.67 14.15 9.96
CA VAL A 19 16.03 13.67 10.31
C VAL A 19 17.01 14.31 9.35
N PRO A 20 18.03 15.05 9.84
CA PRO A 20 18.99 15.73 8.97
C PRO A 20 19.71 14.77 8.02
N ASN A 21 19.84 15.18 6.76
CA ASN A 21 20.54 14.43 5.70
C ASN A 21 20.02 12.99 5.49
N SER A 22 18.73 12.76 5.74
CA SER A 22 18.11 11.45 5.51
C SER A 22 17.01 11.52 4.46
N SER A 23 16.73 10.37 3.88
CA SER A 23 15.57 10.20 2.98
C SER A 23 14.25 10.32 3.73
N VAL A 24 13.20 10.73 3.01
CA VAL A 24 11.82 10.67 3.49
C VAL A 24 11.19 9.37 2.98
N LEU A 25 10.63 8.59 3.90
CA LEU A 25 9.86 7.38 3.59
C LEU A 25 8.37 7.67 3.65
N VAL A 26 7.66 7.44 2.58
CA VAL A 26 6.22 7.64 2.48
C VAL A 26 5.52 6.29 2.36
N PHE A 27 4.63 6.00 3.29
CA PHE A 27 3.98 4.71 3.43
C PHE A 27 2.54 4.76 2.92
N VAL A 28 2.22 3.90 1.94
CA VAL A 28 0.91 3.83 1.27
C VAL A 28 0.26 2.49 1.59
N HIS A 29 -0.84 2.50 2.35
CA HIS A 29 -1.51 1.28 2.80
C HIS A 29 -2.32 0.58 1.70
N GLY A 30 -2.69 -0.67 1.96
CA GLY A 30 -3.50 -1.50 1.06
C GLY A 30 -5.01 -1.28 1.18
N TRP A 31 -5.75 -2.00 0.34
CA TRP A 31 -7.21 -2.00 0.34
C TRP A 31 -7.80 -2.43 1.68
N LEU A 32 -8.82 -1.71 2.17
CA LEU A 32 -9.48 -1.91 3.46
C LEU A 32 -8.54 -1.89 4.67
N LEU A 33 -7.45 -1.16 4.56
CA LEU A 33 -6.50 -0.90 5.64
C LEU A 33 -6.45 0.61 5.93
N SER A 34 -5.55 0.99 6.84
CA SER A 34 -5.27 2.38 7.21
C SER A 34 -3.77 2.61 7.46
N ARG A 35 -3.38 3.85 7.71
CA ARG A 35 -2.01 4.22 8.07
C ARG A 35 -1.50 3.53 9.34
N GLN A 36 -2.40 3.02 10.19
CA GLN A 36 -2.03 2.36 11.46
C GLN A 36 -1.12 1.14 11.28
N TYR A 37 -1.24 0.43 10.14
CA TYR A 37 -0.42 -0.75 9.87
C TYR A 37 1.07 -0.45 9.69
N TRP A 38 1.43 0.81 9.51
CA TRP A 38 2.81 1.24 9.36
C TRP A 38 3.51 1.54 10.69
N GLN A 39 2.75 1.63 11.79
CA GLN A 39 3.30 1.96 13.11
C GLN A 39 4.47 1.05 13.54
N PRO A 40 4.44 -0.29 13.32
CA PRO A 40 5.57 -1.14 13.67
C PRO A 40 6.85 -0.79 12.90
N LEU A 41 6.74 -0.38 11.63
CA LEU A 41 7.89 0.06 10.83
C LEU A 41 8.34 1.47 11.21
N VAL A 42 7.41 2.40 11.41
CA VAL A 42 7.73 3.78 11.82
C VAL A 42 8.50 3.80 13.13
N GLN A 43 8.11 3.00 14.13
CA GLN A 43 8.82 2.89 15.40
C GLN A 43 10.28 2.47 15.23
N ARG A 44 10.61 1.71 14.18
CA ARG A 44 11.97 1.24 13.88
C ARG A 44 12.77 2.20 13.02
N LEU A 45 12.08 2.92 12.13
CA LEU A 45 12.72 3.69 11.07
C LEU A 45 12.78 5.19 11.35
N SER A 46 11.90 5.73 12.19
CA SER A 46 11.75 7.19 12.41
C SER A 46 12.94 7.86 13.09
N LYS A 47 13.85 7.09 13.69
CA LYS A 47 15.13 7.63 14.21
C LYS A 47 16.18 7.85 13.11
N THR A 48 15.99 7.23 11.95
CA THR A 48 16.95 7.26 10.83
C THR A 48 16.39 7.99 9.63
N TYR A 49 15.07 7.92 9.42
CA TYR A 49 14.36 8.50 8.27
C TYR A 49 13.16 9.31 8.74
N GLN A 50 12.84 10.38 8.03
CA GLN A 50 11.55 11.00 8.21
C GLN A 50 10.47 10.09 7.61
N CYS A 51 9.39 9.81 8.35
CA CYS A 51 8.35 8.87 7.98
C CYS A 51 7.00 9.59 7.84
N LEU A 52 6.37 9.48 6.67
CA LEU A 52 5.01 9.94 6.41
C LEU A 52 4.09 8.71 6.20
N CYS A 53 3.05 8.60 7.01
CA CYS A 53 1.96 7.64 6.84
C CYS A 53 0.66 8.42 6.67
N TYR A 54 -0.20 8.03 5.73
CA TYR A 54 -1.48 8.69 5.51
C TYR A 54 -2.56 7.69 5.16
N ASP A 55 -3.81 8.06 5.36
CA ASP A 55 -4.95 7.27 4.93
C ASP A 55 -5.36 7.66 3.51
N LEU A 56 -5.49 6.68 2.63
CA LEU A 56 -6.04 6.87 1.30
C LEU A 56 -7.49 7.37 1.37
N ARG A 57 -7.91 8.17 0.42
CA ARG A 57 -9.28 8.70 0.31
C ARG A 57 -10.33 7.58 0.42
N GLY A 58 -11.21 7.73 1.41
CA GLY A 58 -12.28 6.78 1.71
C GLY A 58 -11.87 5.61 2.59
N PHE A 59 -10.64 5.61 3.11
CA PHE A 59 -10.15 4.61 4.05
C PHE A 59 -9.68 5.28 5.34
N GLY A 60 -9.57 4.48 6.42
CA GLY A 60 -9.16 4.97 7.72
C GLY A 60 -9.97 6.19 8.16
N GLU A 61 -9.30 7.27 8.51
CA GLU A 61 -9.92 8.54 8.92
C GLU A 61 -10.02 9.58 7.77
N SER A 62 -9.58 9.24 6.54
CA SER A 62 -9.70 10.09 5.35
C SER A 62 -11.05 9.89 4.66
N GLN A 63 -12.12 10.25 5.39
CA GLN A 63 -13.49 10.08 4.91
C GLN A 63 -13.98 11.31 4.14
N PRO A 64 -14.69 11.09 3.02
CA PRO A 64 -15.28 12.18 2.27
C PRO A 64 -16.39 12.86 3.06
N ASN A 65 -16.39 14.18 3.08
CA ASN A 65 -17.41 14.99 3.71
C ASN A 65 -18.55 15.31 2.73
N GLY A 66 -19.67 14.56 2.79
CA GLY A 66 -20.89 14.84 2.01
C GLY A 66 -20.77 14.66 0.50
N ASP A 67 -21.72 15.27 -0.25
CA ASP A 67 -21.89 15.10 -1.70
C ASP A 67 -20.80 15.68 -2.61
N ARG A 68 -19.76 16.31 -2.06
CA ARG A 68 -18.69 16.94 -2.85
C ARG A 68 -17.91 15.97 -3.73
N LEU A 69 -17.95 14.68 -3.45
CA LEU A 69 -17.26 13.63 -4.23
C LEU A 69 -17.93 13.28 -5.55
N LEU A 70 -19.16 13.71 -5.80
CA LEU A 70 -19.94 13.30 -6.98
C LEU A 70 -19.41 13.81 -8.34
N GLN A 71 -18.40 14.68 -8.35
CA GLN A 71 -17.96 15.37 -9.56
C GLN A 71 -16.68 14.81 -10.22
N VAL A 72 -15.95 13.88 -9.58
CA VAL A 72 -14.69 13.36 -10.13
C VAL A 72 -14.91 11.95 -10.68
N ARG A 73 -14.78 11.76 -11.99
CA ARG A 73 -14.70 10.44 -12.63
C ARG A 73 -13.40 9.75 -12.22
N ASP A 74 -13.39 8.42 -12.21
CA ASP A 74 -12.19 7.59 -11.98
C ASP A 74 -11.45 7.84 -10.65
N ARG A 75 -12.17 8.27 -9.63
CA ARG A 75 -11.62 8.77 -8.35
C ARG A 75 -10.95 7.71 -7.47
N TYR A 76 -11.15 6.44 -7.76
CA TYR A 76 -10.60 5.33 -6.98
C TYR A 76 -9.60 4.49 -7.76
N THR A 77 -9.18 4.94 -8.94
CA THR A 77 -8.09 4.32 -9.70
C THR A 77 -6.75 4.53 -8.98
N PRO A 78 -5.76 3.65 -9.16
CA PRO A 78 -4.42 3.86 -8.62
C PRO A 78 -3.78 5.18 -9.07
N ALA A 79 -4.04 5.58 -10.31
CA ALA A 79 -3.60 6.87 -10.86
C ALA A 79 -4.20 8.09 -10.13
N ALA A 80 -5.49 8.00 -9.73
CA ALA A 80 -6.14 9.06 -8.97
C ALA A 80 -5.59 9.15 -7.54
N TYR A 81 -5.34 8.03 -6.88
CA TYR A 81 -4.67 8.01 -5.58
C TYR A 81 -3.23 8.53 -5.64
N ALA A 82 -2.51 8.23 -6.74
CA ALA A 82 -1.17 8.81 -6.98
C ALA A 82 -1.24 10.34 -7.09
N LYS A 83 -2.28 10.89 -7.71
CA LYS A 83 -2.51 12.33 -7.78
C LYS A 83 -2.81 12.94 -6.41
N ASP A 84 -3.61 12.28 -5.57
CA ASP A 84 -3.82 12.72 -4.18
C ASP A 84 -2.50 12.76 -3.41
N LEU A 85 -1.66 11.74 -3.59
CA LEU A 85 -0.34 11.68 -2.94
C LEU A 85 0.58 12.81 -3.43
N GLU A 86 0.59 13.11 -4.72
CA GLU A 86 1.36 14.25 -5.26
C GLU A 86 0.96 15.55 -4.59
N ILE A 87 -0.35 15.82 -4.46
CA ILE A 87 -0.87 17.02 -3.78
C ILE A 87 -0.49 17.02 -2.29
N LEU A 88 -0.54 15.86 -1.62
CA LEU A 88 -0.12 15.74 -0.24
C LEU A 88 1.36 16.09 -0.06
N LEU A 89 2.23 15.54 -0.88
CA LEU A 89 3.67 15.81 -0.84
C LEU A 89 3.98 17.28 -1.12
N ASP A 90 3.28 17.88 -2.09
CA ASP A 90 3.44 19.30 -2.42
C ASP A 90 3.09 20.19 -1.23
N ARG A 91 1.94 19.96 -0.59
CA ARG A 91 1.48 20.73 0.56
C ARG A 91 2.33 20.55 1.83
N LEU A 92 3.00 19.40 1.95
CA LEU A 92 3.94 19.13 3.05
C LEU A 92 5.38 19.55 2.72
N ASN A 93 5.62 20.13 1.53
CA ASN A 93 6.94 20.48 1.02
C ASN A 93 7.92 19.31 1.03
N LEU A 94 7.43 18.10 0.73
CA LEU A 94 8.24 16.89 0.62
C LEU A 94 8.53 16.59 -0.85
N SER A 95 9.80 16.36 -1.16
CA SER A 95 10.24 16.03 -2.52
C SER A 95 11.30 14.94 -2.47
N ASN A 96 11.48 14.24 -3.59
CA ASN A 96 12.50 13.20 -3.72
C ASN A 96 12.39 12.09 -2.66
N VAL A 97 11.17 11.53 -2.52
CA VAL A 97 10.82 10.57 -1.47
C VAL A 97 10.99 9.13 -1.90
N TRP A 98 11.23 8.23 -0.95
CA TRP A 98 11.04 6.80 -1.13
C TRP A 98 9.60 6.42 -0.83
N LEU A 99 8.95 5.73 -1.75
CA LEU A 99 7.60 5.20 -1.55
C LEU A 99 7.65 3.75 -1.08
N VAL A 100 6.91 3.46 -0.03
CA VAL A 100 6.74 2.10 0.50
C VAL A 100 5.25 1.76 0.44
N GLY A 101 4.86 0.94 -0.52
CA GLY A 101 3.45 0.65 -0.78
C GLY A 101 3.09 -0.81 -0.50
N HIS A 102 2.00 -1.04 0.24
CA HIS A 102 1.48 -2.37 0.51
C HIS A 102 0.29 -2.70 -0.37
N SER A 103 0.31 -3.87 -1.04
CA SER A 103 -0.83 -4.37 -1.85
C SER A 103 -1.30 -3.28 -2.86
N LEU A 104 -2.55 -2.80 -2.80
CA LEU A 104 -3.04 -1.66 -3.58
C LEU A 104 -2.11 -0.44 -3.46
N GLY A 105 -1.59 -0.15 -2.27
CA GLY A 105 -0.66 0.96 -2.05
C GLY A 105 0.65 0.82 -2.83
N GLY A 106 1.09 -0.40 -3.13
CA GLY A 106 2.22 -0.64 -4.02
C GLY A 106 1.90 -0.25 -5.47
N THR A 107 0.71 -0.57 -5.95
CA THR A 107 0.22 -0.12 -7.27
C THR A 107 0.16 1.41 -7.33
N VAL A 108 -0.37 2.06 -6.29
CA VAL A 108 -0.40 3.53 -6.18
C VAL A 108 1.01 4.12 -6.21
N ALA A 109 1.96 3.52 -5.49
CA ALA A 109 3.36 3.97 -5.47
C ALA A 109 4.03 3.86 -6.84
N LEU A 110 3.79 2.78 -7.60
CA LEU A 110 4.28 2.62 -8.96
C LEU A 110 3.68 3.67 -9.91
N TRP A 111 2.37 3.93 -9.81
CA TRP A 111 1.72 5.00 -10.57
C TRP A 111 2.27 6.39 -10.22
N MET A 112 2.54 6.64 -8.93
CA MET A 112 3.15 7.91 -8.49
C MET A 112 4.55 8.09 -9.09
N ALA A 113 5.38 7.04 -9.07
CA ALA A 113 6.72 7.08 -9.66
C ALA A 113 6.68 7.30 -11.20
N TYR A 114 5.67 6.74 -11.86
CA TYR A 114 5.47 6.90 -13.31
C TYR A 114 4.97 8.31 -13.69
N GLN A 115 3.95 8.81 -12.98
CA GLN A 115 3.34 10.11 -13.30
C GLN A 115 4.20 11.30 -12.84
N PHE A 116 4.92 11.15 -11.74
CA PHE A 116 5.69 12.22 -11.09
C PHE A 116 7.13 11.77 -10.79
N PRO A 117 7.91 11.37 -11.81
CA PRO A 117 9.22 10.74 -11.61
C PRO A 117 10.20 11.63 -10.84
N GLN A 118 10.08 12.95 -10.95
CA GLN A 118 10.92 13.91 -10.24
C GLN A 118 10.62 13.99 -8.73
N ARG A 119 9.49 13.45 -8.28
CA ARG A 119 9.10 13.43 -6.86
C ARG A 119 9.58 12.18 -6.15
N VAL A 120 9.90 11.11 -6.90
CA VAL A 120 10.13 9.77 -6.37
C VAL A 120 11.56 9.33 -6.61
N ARG A 121 12.29 9.06 -5.53
CA ARG A 121 13.66 8.55 -5.55
C ARG A 121 13.71 7.03 -5.78
N GLY A 122 12.74 6.32 -5.25
CA GLY A 122 12.61 4.87 -5.40
C GLY A 122 11.32 4.33 -4.81
N VAL A 123 11.00 3.09 -5.13
CA VAL A 123 9.77 2.41 -4.69
C VAL A 123 10.11 1.06 -4.07
N VAL A 124 9.48 0.74 -2.94
CA VAL A 124 9.47 -0.60 -2.37
C VAL A 124 8.03 -1.09 -2.24
N CYS A 125 7.68 -2.12 -3.00
CA CYS A 125 6.38 -2.76 -2.99
C CYS A 125 6.37 -3.91 -1.97
N LEU A 126 5.49 -3.85 -0.98
CA LEU A 126 5.27 -4.93 -0.02
C LEU A 126 4.02 -5.72 -0.42
N ASN A 127 4.17 -7.03 -0.65
CA ASN A 127 3.04 -7.91 -0.98
C ASN A 127 2.17 -7.36 -2.12
N SER A 128 2.79 -6.80 -3.15
CA SER A 128 2.14 -6.14 -4.28
C SER A 128 2.72 -6.68 -5.59
N GLY A 129 1.90 -7.34 -6.39
CA GLY A 129 2.28 -8.02 -7.64
C GLY A 129 1.50 -7.53 -8.87
N GLY A 130 0.77 -6.42 -8.74
CA GLY A 130 0.04 -5.81 -9.86
C GLY A 130 -1.26 -6.49 -10.25
N GLY A 131 -1.57 -7.65 -9.71
CA GLY A 131 -2.80 -8.36 -9.97
C GLY A 131 -2.62 -9.87 -10.12
N ILE A 132 -3.74 -10.54 -10.38
CA ILE A 132 -3.81 -11.96 -10.68
C ILE A 132 -3.94 -12.09 -12.20
N TYR A 133 -2.94 -12.70 -12.86
CA TYR A 133 -2.89 -12.74 -14.32
C TYR A 133 -3.69 -13.91 -14.93
N LEU A 134 -4.20 -14.83 -14.12
CA LEU A 134 -5.09 -15.90 -14.56
C LEU A 134 -6.54 -15.41 -14.52
N LYS A 135 -7.21 -15.34 -15.67
CA LYS A 135 -8.55 -14.75 -15.82
C LYS A 135 -9.58 -15.32 -14.84
N GLU A 136 -9.61 -16.65 -14.66
CA GLU A 136 -10.59 -17.29 -13.77
C GLU A 136 -10.33 -16.93 -12.28
N GLU A 137 -9.08 -16.92 -11.84
CA GLU A 137 -8.72 -16.54 -10.48
C GLU A 137 -9.00 -15.06 -10.23
N PHE A 138 -8.73 -14.23 -11.23
CA PHE A 138 -9.01 -12.80 -11.22
C PHE A 138 -10.50 -12.50 -11.07
N GLU A 139 -11.37 -13.14 -11.86
CA GLU A 139 -12.82 -12.97 -11.77
C GLU A 139 -13.36 -13.45 -10.43
N ARG A 140 -12.84 -14.56 -9.89
CA ARG A 140 -13.18 -15.04 -8.56
C ARG A 140 -12.80 -14.03 -7.48
N PHE A 141 -11.59 -13.48 -7.55
CA PHE A 141 -11.12 -12.47 -6.61
C PHE A 141 -12.02 -11.22 -6.62
N ARG A 142 -12.33 -10.69 -7.80
CA ARG A 142 -13.24 -9.54 -7.95
C ARG A 142 -14.63 -9.83 -7.40
N THR A 143 -15.21 -10.96 -7.76
CA THR A 143 -16.54 -11.35 -7.30
C THR A 143 -16.58 -11.51 -5.77
N ALA A 144 -15.62 -12.22 -5.21
CA ALA A 144 -15.50 -12.38 -3.75
C ALA A 144 -15.31 -11.03 -3.05
N GLY A 145 -14.44 -10.17 -3.56
CA GLY A 145 -14.20 -8.83 -3.01
C GLY A 145 -15.46 -7.96 -3.03
N VAL A 146 -16.23 -7.96 -4.11
CA VAL A 146 -17.51 -7.24 -4.19
C VAL A 146 -18.52 -7.76 -3.16
N GLN A 147 -18.61 -9.08 -2.98
CA GLN A 147 -19.50 -9.67 -1.96
C GLN A 147 -19.06 -9.28 -0.54
N ILE A 148 -17.76 -9.34 -0.27
CA ILE A 148 -17.18 -8.92 1.02
C ILE A 148 -17.52 -7.45 1.31
N VAL A 149 -17.33 -6.55 0.33
CA VAL A 149 -17.65 -5.12 0.49
C VAL A 149 -19.15 -4.89 0.71
N ARG A 150 -20.01 -5.68 0.08
CA ARG A 150 -21.48 -5.56 0.19
C ARG A 150 -21.98 -5.92 1.60
N TRP A 151 -21.31 -6.87 2.28
CA TRP A 151 -21.71 -7.38 3.59
C TRP A 151 -20.76 -6.92 4.69
N ARG A 152 -20.80 -5.62 5.04
CA ARG A 152 -19.95 -4.99 6.04
C ARG A 152 -20.77 -4.19 7.06
N PRO A 153 -21.72 -4.80 7.78
CA PRO A 153 -22.51 -4.05 8.73
C PRO A 153 -21.65 -3.56 9.90
N VAL A 154 -21.84 -2.31 10.30
CA VAL A 154 -21.05 -1.68 11.38
C VAL A 154 -21.10 -2.46 12.70
N TRP A 155 -22.22 -3.13 12.97
CA TRP A 155 -22.36 -3.99 14.17
C TRP A 155 -21.40 -5.17 14.19
N LEU A 156 -20.81 -5.56 13.04
CA LEU A 156 -19.79 -6.61 12.97
C LEU A 156 -18.61 -6.30 13.91
N ALA A 157 -18.28 -5.02 14.07
CA ALA A 157 -17.22 -4.59 14.99
C ALA A 157 -17.53 -4.88 16.48
N GLN A 158 -18.79 -5.16 16.82
CA GLN A 158 -19.24 -5.49 18.18
C GLN A 158 -19.43 -7.01 18.36
N PHE A 159 -19.32 -7.79 17.28
CA PHE A 159 -19.53 -9.23 17.34
C PHE A 159 -18.41 -9.92 18.13
N PRO A 160 -18.74 -10.79 19.10
CA PRO A 160 -17.73 -11.46 19.91
C PRO A 160 -16.82 -12.33 19.04
N PHE A 161 -15.53 -12.37 19.37
CA PHE A 161 -14.49 -13.15 18.69
C PHE A 161 -14.19 -12.80 17.23
N ILE A 162 -14.81 -11.78 16.64
CA ILE A 162 -14.54 -11.37 15.26
C ILE A 162 -13.10 -10.88 15.10
N ASP A 163 -12.55 -10.20 16.09
CA ASP A 163 -11.15 -9.78 16.17
C ASP A 163 -10.18 -10.97 16.10
N TRP A 164 -10.54 -12.09 16.75
CA TRP A 164 -9.74 -13.31 16.70
C TRP A 164 -9.71 -13.93 15.28
N LEU A 165 -10.83 -13.88 14.56
CA LEU A 165 -10.91 -14.33 13.17
C LEU A 165 -10.07 -13.44 12.25
N PHE A 166 -10.21 -12.12 12.38
CA PHE A 166 -9.47 -11.17 11.57
C PHE A 166 -7.97 -11.19 11.88
N ALA A 167 -7.56 -11.48 13.12
CA ALA A 167 -6.14 -11.65 13.47
C ALA A 167 -5.47 -12.85 12.78
N ARG A 168 -6.24 -13.76 12.18
CA ARG A 168 -5.75 -14.95 11.48
C ARG A 168 -5.92 -14.90 9.97
N ALA A 169 -6.72 -13.97 9.47
CA ALA A 169 -7.00 -13.89 8.05
C ALA A 169 -5.78 -13.35 7.28
N ALA A 170 -5.40 -14.02 6.19
CA ALA A 170 -4.35 -13.59 5.27
C ALA A 170 -2.94 -13.41 5.88
N VAL A 171 -2.66 -14.04 6.99
CA VAL A 171 -1.35 -14.02 7.66
C VAL A 171 -0.79 -15.44 7.80
N ALA A 172 0.52 -15.57 7.91
CA ALA A 172 1.17 -16.86 8.10
C ALA A 172 1.05 -17.35 9.55
N GLN A 173 1.10 -16.43 10.51
CA GLN A 173 0.93 -16.69 11.93
C GLN A 173 -0.14 -15.75 12.50
N PRO A 174 -0.95 -16.19 13.47
CA PRO A 174 -1.94 -15.34 14.10
C PRO A 174 -1.30 -14.07 14.66
N LEU A 175 -1.85 -12.92 14.31
CA LEU A 175 -1.48 -11.63 14.90
C LEU A 175 -2.10 -11.48 16.31
N ASP A 176 -1.61 -10.50 17.07
CA ASP A 176 -2.28 -10.06 18.28
C ASP A 176 -3.71 -9.59 17.99
N ARG A 177 -4.62 -9.78 18.95
CA ARG A 177 -6.03 -9.44 18.80
C ARG A 177 -6.26 -7.94 18.56
N THR A 178 -5.36 -7.08 19.00
CA THR A 178 -5.41 -5.64 18.70
C THR A 178 -5.37 -5.37 17.20
N TRP A 179 -4.54 -6.11 16.45
CA TRP A 179 -4.52 -6.06 14.99
C TRP A 179 -5.79 -6.61 14.37
N GLY A 180 -6.32 -7.70 14.92
CA GLY A 180 -7.62 -8.21 14.50
C GLY A 180 -8.72 -7.17 14.68
N ARG A 181 -8.73 -6.48 15.82
CA ARG A 181 -9.66 -5.38 16.10
C ARG A 181 -9.50 -4.22 15.13
N GLN A 182 -8.26 -3.77 14.86
CA GLN A 182 -7.98 -2.73 13.89
C GLN A 182 -8.50 -3.11 12.49
N ARG A 183 -8.26 -4.36 12.06
CA ARG A 183 -8.72 -4.86 10.76
C ARG A 183 -10.25 -4.87 10.64
N VAL A 184 -10.96 -5.24 11.70
CA VAL A 184 -12.43 -5.17 11.70
C VAL A 184 -12.90 -3.72 11.58
N LEU A 185 -12.30 -2.80 12.31
CA LEU A 185 -12.66 -1.37 12.26
C LEU A 185 -12.41 -0.80 10.86
N ASP A 186 -11.24 -1.00 10.29
CA ASP A 186 -10.93 -0.51 8.94
C ASP A 186 -11.87 -1.12 7.89
N PHE A 187 -12.19 -2.40 8.04
CA PHE A 187 -13.11 -3.10 7.15
C PHE A 187 -14.53 -2.50 7.18
N VAL A 188 -15.09 -2.26 8.35
CA VAL A 188 -16.49 -1.76 8.47
C VAL A 188 -16.59 -0.25 8.25
N CYS A 189 -15.52 0.51 8.55
CA CYS A 189 -15.51 1.97 8.44
C CYS A 189 -15.10 2.49 7.06
N ALA A 190 -14.51 1.66 6.18
CA ALA A 190 -14.17 2.09 4.84
C ALA A 190 -15.39 2.62 4.09
N HIS A 191 -15.25 3.75 3.39
CA HIS A 191 -16.34 4.33 2.60
C HIS A 191 -16.83 3.34 1.55
N PRO A 192 -18.15 3.10 1.39
CA PRO A 192 -18.67 2.06 0.51
C PRO A 192 -18.21 2.20 -0.95
N GLU A 193 -18.22 3.41 -1.48
CA GLU A 193 -17.76 3.67 -2.85
C GLU A 193 -16.26 3.49 -3.00
N ALA A 194 -15.46 3.91 -2.01
CA ALA A 194 -14.01 3.72 -2.04
C ALA A 194 -13.64 2.24 -1.96
N ALA A 195 -14.27 1.51 -1.06
CA ALA A 195 -14.03 0.08 -0.90
C ALA A 195 -14.34 -0.70 -2.18
N ARG A 196 -15.46 -0.37 -2.85
CA ARG A 196 -15.85 -1.00 -4.11
C ARG A 196 -15.05 -0.48 -5.28
N GLY A 197 -14.92 0.85 -5.42
CA GLY A 197 -14.24 1.51 -6.52
C GLY A 197 -12.76 1.12 -6.56
N ALA A 198 -12.04 1.24 -5.46
CA ALA A 198 -10.62 0.88 -5.41
C ALA A 198 -10.38 -0.58 -5.81
N LEU A 199 -11.25 -1.51 -5.38
CA LEU A 199 -11.17 -2.90 -5.83
C LEU A 199 -11.38 -3.02 -7.33
N LEU A 200 -12.48 -2.48 -7.84
CA LEU A 200 -12.88 -2.66 -9.25
C LEU A 200 -11.95 -1.90 -10.21
N ASP A 201 -11.53 -0.70 -9.85
CA ASP A 201 -10.71 0.16 -10.70
C ASP A 201 -9.25 -0.29 -10.74
N SER A 202 -8.71 -0.81 -9.61
CA SER A 202 -7.34 -1.37 -9.58
C SER A 202 -7.21 -2.77 -10.17
N THR A 203 -8.33 -3.41 -10.44
CA THR A 203 -8.39 -4.77 -11.01
C THR A 203 -9.16 -4.80 -12.33
N THR A 204 -9.07 -3.79 -13.17
CA THR A 204 -9.51 -3.86 -14.56
C THR A 204 -8.48 -4.62 -15.39
N GLU A 205 -8.90 -5.21 -16.51
CA GLU A 205 -7.99 -5.87 -17.44
C GLU A 205 -6.93 -4.89 -17.95
N ASP A 206 -7.36 -3.66 -18.28
CA ASP A 206 -6.46 -2.58 -18.71
C ASP A 206 -5.41 -2.24 -17.64
N GLU A 207 -5.80 -2.14 -16.37
CA GLU A 207 -4.87 -1.82 -15.27
C GLU A 207 -3.85 -2.94 -15.06
N VAL A 208 -4.31 -4.20 -15.06
CA VAL A 208 -3.43 -5.37 -14.90
C VAL A 208 -2.40 -5.47 -16.01
N HIS A 209 -2.78 -5.14 -17.25
CA HIS A 209 -1.87 -5.15 -18.40
C HIS A 209 -0.97 -3.90 -18.46
N ARG A 210 -1.43 -2.78 -17.92
CA ARG A 210 -0.69 -1.52 -17.94
C ARG A 210 0.42 -1.49 -16.88
N LEU A 211 0.22 -2.12 -15.74
CA LEU A 211 1.18 -2.05 -14.64
C LEU A 211 2.56 -2.64 -14.97
N PRO A 212 2.70 -3.80 -15.67
CA PRO A 212 3.98 -4.26 -16.19
C PRO A 212 4.68 -3.26 -17.12
N GLN A 213 3.91 -2.57 -17.97
CA GLN A 213 4.45 -1.54 -18.86
C GLN A 213 4.97 -0.33 -18.06
N ILE A 214 4.25 0.08 -17.02
CA ILE A 214 4.71 1.14 -16.10
C ILE A 214 6.03 0.71 -15.46
N VAL A 215 6.09 -0.48 -14.86
CA VAL A 215 7.29 -0.99 -14.19
C VAL A 215 8.49 -1.04 -15.14
N SER A 216 8.30 -1.43 -16.40
CA SER A 216 9.39 -1.47 -17.40
C SER A 216 9.92 -0.09 -17.80
N GLN A 217 9.18 0.97 -17.59
CA GLN A 217 9.56 2.34 -17.93
C GLN A 217 10.17 3.11 -16.76
N LEU A 218 10.03 2.62 -15.51
CA LEU A 218 10.59 3.29 -14.35
C LEU A 218 12.12 3.23 -14.36
N GLN A 219 12.73 4.40 -14.21
CA GLN A 219 14.19 4.54 -14.09
C GLN A 219 14.66 4.54 -12.64
N GLN A 220 13.75 4.90 -11.72
CA GLN A 220 13.98 4.85 -10.28
C GLN A 220 14.09 3.38 -9.84
N PRO A 221 14.87 3.08 -8.78
CA PRO A 221 14.94 1.73 -8.25
C PRO A 221 13.58 1.26 -7.72
N VAL A 222 13.16 0.08 -8.15
CA VAL A 222 11.94 -0.58 -7.69
C VAL A 222 12.28 -1.94 -7.11
N TYR A 223 11.94 -2.13 -5.84
CA TYR A 223 12.12 -3.37 -5.11
C TYR A 223 10.78 -3.96 -4.68
N PHE A 224 10.75 -5.27 -4.55
CA PHE A 224 9.56 -6.02 -4.18
C PHE A 224 9.87 -6.94 -3.00
N ILE A 225 9.07 -6.86 -1.93
CA ILE A 225 9.16 -7.73 -0.77
C ILE A 225 7.85 -8.53 -0.69
N ALA A 226 7.94 -9.85 -0.72
CA ALA A 226 6.80 -10.76 -0.71
C ALA A 226 6.85 -11.69 0.50
N GLY A 227 5.72 -11.93 1.14
CA GLY A 227 5.60 -13.00 2.14
C GLY A 227 5.51 -14.36 1.46
N ALA A 228 6.37 -15.32 1.82
CA ALA A 228 6.43 -16.66 1.23
C ALA A 228 5.11 -17.45 1.36
N LYS A 229 4.27 -17.10 2.33
CA LYS A 229 2.96 -17.72 2.58
C LYS A 229 1.78 -16.79 2.23
N ASP A 230 2.02 -15.74 1.46
CA ASP A 230 0.95 -14.86 1.01
C ASP A 230 0.03 -15.61 0.02
N ARG A 231 -1.25 -15.70 0.38
CA ARG A 231 -2.30 -16.35 -0.42
C ARG A 231 -3.20 -15.35 -1.16
N ILE A 232 -3.02 -14.05 -0.90
CA ILE A 232 -3.74 -12.98 -1.61
C ILE A 232 -2.92 -12.52 -2.80
N MET A 233 -1.63 -12.23 -2.57
CA MET A 233 -0.69 -11.85 -3.60
C MET A 233 0.49 -12.83 -3.56
N GLU A 234 0.29 -13.98 -4.20
CA GLU A 234 1.29 -15.05 -4.21
C GLU A 234 2.65 -14.55 -4.72
N PRO A 235 3.77 -15.01 -4.15
CA PRO A 235 5.12 -14.60 -4.55
C PRO A 235 5.39 -14.70 -6.06
N LYS A 236 4.77 -15.66 -6.74
CA LYS A 236 4.88 -15.82 -8.21
C LYS A 236 4.42 -14.57 -8.97
N TYR A 237 3.34 -13.92 -8.53
CA TYR A 237 2.83 -12.70 -9.17
C TYR A 237 3.70 -11.48 -8.86
N VAL A 238 4.21 -11.41 -7.61
CA VAL A 238 5.16 -10.38 -7.21
C VAL A 238 6.44 -10.47 -8.06
N ARG A 239 7.00 -11.68 -8.18
CA ARG A 239 8.19 -11.92 -9.00
C ARG A 239 7.93 -11.67 -10.49
N HIS A 240 6.74 -12.03 -10.98
CA HIS A 240 6.36 -11.72 -12.36
C HIS A 240 6.35 -10.21 -12.62
N LEU A 241 5.71 -9.41 -11.77
CA LEU A 241 5.72 -7.95 -11.94
C LEU A 241 7.14 -7.37 -11.82
N ALA A 242 7.93 -7.85 -10.87
CA ALA A 242 9.31 -7.42 -10.66
C ALA A 242 10.19 -7.67 -11.89
N SER A 243 9.92 -8.74 -12.67
CA SER A 243 10.71 -9.12 -13.83
C SER A 243 10.65 -8.14 -15.00
N PHE A 244 9.71 -7.21 -14.98
CA PHE A 244 9.66 -6.14 -15.99
C PHE A 244 10.58 -4.97 -15.68
N HIS A 245 11.12 -4.88 -14.46
CA HIS A 245 12.02 -3.79 -14.09
C HIS A 245 13.49 -4.13 -14.41
N HIS A 246 14.27 -3.14 -14.87
CA HIS A 246 15.67 -3.34 -15.26
C HIS A 246 16.57 -3.89 -14.13
N LEU A 247 16.24 -3.66 -12.84
CA LEU A 247 16.97 -4.21 -11.71
C LEU A 247 16.71 -5.71 -11.46
N PHE A 248 15.76 -6.32 -12.16
CA PHE A 248 15.47 -7.75 -11.97
C PHE A 248 16.63 -8.61 -12.49
N ASP A 249 17.25 -8.17 -13.59
CA ASP A 249 18.29 -8.90 -14.30
C ASP A 249 17.96 -10.41 -14.43
N CYS A 250 18.95 -11.27 -14.50
CA CYS A 250 18.71 -12.72 -14.64
C CYS A 250 18.30 -13.41 -13.33
N CYS A 251 18.54 -12.81 -12.16
CA CYS A 251 18.45 -13.49 -10.86
C CYS A 251 17.32 -12.97 -9.94
N GLY A 252 16.68 -11.86 -10.30
CA GLY A 252 15.62 -11.24 -9.50
C GLY A 252 16.16 -10.45 -8.31
N ASP A 253 17.23 -9.70 -8.51
CA ASP A 253 17.96 -8.95 -7.49
C ASP A 253 17.11 -7.87 -6.79
N ASN A 254 16.00 -7.47 -7.41
CA ASN A 254 15.05 -6.54 -6.83
C ASN A 254 13.88 -7.23 -6.11
N THR A 255 13.94 -8.55 -5.87
CA THR A 255 12.91 -9.31 -5.15
C THR A 255 13.44 -9.90 -3.86
N ILE A 256 12.68 -9.77 -2.77
CA ILE A 256 13.01 -10.32 -1.46
C ILE A 256 11.81 -11.13 -0.99
N GLU A 257 12.01 -12.41 -0.75
CA GLU A 257 10.99 -13.27 -0.16
C GLU A 257 11.22 -13.40 1.35
N VAL A 258 10.13 -13.23 2.11
CA VAL A 258 10.14 -13.27 3.59
C VAL A 258 9.51 -14.56 4.05
N GLU A 259 10.35 -15.45 4.59
CA GLU A 259 9.92 -16.73 5.11
C GLU A 259 8.90 -16.60 6.26
N ASN A 260 7.97 -17.56 6.37
CA ASN A 260 6.94 -17.58 7.41
C ASN A 260 6.12 -16.29 7.54
N CYS A 261 5.90 -15.61 6.42
CA CYS A 261 5.18 -14.35 6.32
C CYS A 261 4.02 -14.47 5.32
N GLY A 262 2.88 -13.92 5.67
CA GLY A 262 1.69 -13.83 4.81
C GLY A 262 1.58 -12.46 4.14
N HIS A 263 0.33 -11.96 4.03
CA HIS A 263 0.03 -10.73 3.29
C HIS A 263 0.37 -9.44 4.04
N LEU A 264 0.51 -9.46 5.37
CA LEU A 264 0.74 -8.26 6.18
C LEU A 264 2.19 -8.18 6.68
N SER A 265 3.16 -8.25 5.76
CA SER A 265 4.59 -8.34 6.09
C SER A 265 5.08 -7.23 7.03
N MET A 266 4.51 -6.01 6.92
CA MET A 266 4.85 -4.86 7.77
C MET A 266 4.42 -5.03 9.23
N VAL A 267 3.52 -5.97 9.51
CA VAL A 267 3.03 -6.31 10.86
C VAL A 267 3.53 -7.67 11.33
N GLU A 268 3.61 -8.65 10.40
CA GLU A 268 4.04 -10.01 10.71
C GLU A 268 5.54 -10.09 11.01
N GLN A 269 6.36 -9.36 10.24
CA GLN A 269 7.82 -9.41 10.29
C GLN A 269 8.44 -8.00 10.26
N PRO A 270 8.04 -7.08 11.17
CA PRO A 270 8.42 -5.67 11.08
C PRO A 270 9.92 -5.44 11.20
N ASP A 271 10.63 -6.25 11.99
CA ASP A 271 12.09 -6.12 12.16
C ASP A 271 12.83 -6.44 10.87
N LEU A 272 12.45 -7.54 10.20
CA LEU A 272 13.07 -7.96 8.96
C LEU A 272 12.73 -6.97 7.84
N VAL A 273 11.47 -6.56 7.72
CA VAL A 273 11.03 -5.60 6.70
C VAL A 273 11.74 -4.26 6.88
N ALA A 274 11.82 -3.74 8.11
CA ALA A 274 12.53 -2.49 8.40
C ALA A 274 14.02 -2.58 8.05
N SER A 275 14.67 -3.71 8.38
CA SER A 275 16.07 -3.96 8.03
C SER A 275 16.29 -3.98 6.52
N ARG A 276 15.41 -4.64 5.75
CA ARG A 276 15.49 -4.69 4.28
C ARG A 276 15.25 -3.31 3.65
N LEU A 277 14.23 -2.58 4.13
CA LEU A 277 13.99 -1.19 3.71
C LEU A 277 15.21 -0.31 3.94
N SER A 278 15.79 -0.35 5.14
CA SER A 278 16.99 0.43 5.44
C SER A 278 18.17 0.06 4.55
N ALA A 279 18.38 -1.23 4.28
CA ALA A 279 19.46 -1.69 3.40
C ALA A 279 19.29 -1.16 1.98
N ILE A 280 18.06 -1.24 1.43
CA ILE A 280 17.73 -0.72 0.09
C ILE A 280 18.00 0.79 0.04
N VAL A 281 17.43 1.57 0.95
CA VAL A 281 17.54 3.04 0.93
C VAL A 281 18.99 3.48 1.05
N ARG A 282 19.75 2.92 2.00
CA ARG A 282 21.19 3.25 2.20
C ARG A 282 22.06 2.94 0.99
N GLN A 283 21.74 1.90 0.22
CA GLN A 283 22.49 1.58 -1.00
C GLN A 283 22.49 2.74 -2.01
N TYR A 284 21.44 3.55 -2.01
CA TYR A 284 21.30 4.69 -2.93
C TYR A 284 21.71 6.03 -2.27
N GLU A 285 21.65 6.15 -0.95
CA GLU A 285 22.18 7.33 -0.24
C GLU A 285 23.71 7.42 -0.31
N MET A 286 24.42 6.28 -0.35
CA MET A 286 25.90 6.25 -0.45
C MET A 286 26.43 6.51 -1.85
N ARG A 287 25.60 6.61 -2.87
CA ARG A 287 25.98 6.83 -4.26
C ARG A 287 25.89 8.31 -4.70
N GLU A 288 25.35 9.15 -3.84
CA GLU A 288 25.29 10.62 -4.00
C GLU A 288 26.39 11.31 -3.20
#